data_7fb48879b2c737cab2cb6675a4053c0b
#
_entry.id   7fb48879b2c737cab2cb6675a4053c0b
#
_cell.length_a   1.000
_cell.length_b   1.000
_cell.length_c   1.000
_cell.angle_alpha   90.00
_cell.angle_beta   90.00
_cell.angle_gamma   90.00
#
_symmetry.space_group_name_H-M   'P 1'
#
loop_
_entity.id
_entity.type
_entity.pdbx_description
1 polymer ?
#
loop_
_entity_poly.entity_id
_entity_poly.type
_entity_poly.pdbx_seq_one_letter_code
_entity_poly.pdbx_strand_id
1 'polypeptide(L)'
;MARRLRYVPPGGALVEVTCRTIQGRLLLRPSAGLNDAIRGVLARAARQAAVPIHAPVFLSNHCHLLLTVTDAQQLAEFMNYLNSNLAREAGRLVRWREKFWGRRFQAVLVSDEEEAQVGRLSYLLAQGVKEGLVASPFDWPGVHCAHALTEGTAISGRWHDRTLESRARRKGLPLEPQDFMEQEELELTPLPCWSSLSPEEYRTRVRQ
;
A
#
# COMPACT_ATOMS: atom_id res chain seq x y z
N MET A 1 -18.83 -8.66 -19.07
CA MET A 1 -19.44 -8.72 -17.72
C MET A 1 -18.62 -7.91 -16.74
N ALA A 2 -19.24 -6.97 -16.02
CA ALA A 2 -18.58 -6.26 -14.91
C ALA A 2 -18.20 -7.27 -13.81
N ARG A 3 -17.00 -7.12 -13.23
CA ARG A 3 -16.57 -8.02 -12.14
C ARG A 3 -17.35 -7.69 -10.87
N ARG A 4 -17.92 -8.71 -10.23
CA ARG A 4 -18.62 -8.57 -8.94
C ARG A 4 -17.70 -7.90 -7.90
N LEU A 5 -18.21 -6.91 -7.18
CA LEU A 5 -17.50 -6.25 -6.07
C LEU A 5 -17.17 -7.26 -4.95
N ARG A 6 -16.15 -6.98 -4.15
CA ARG A 6 -15.92 -7.70 -2.90
C ARG A 6 -16.98 -7.26 -1.90
N TYR A 7 -17.40 -8.16 -1.05
CA TYR A 7 -18.35 -7.82 -0.01
C TYR A 7 -17.69 -6.91 1.04
N VAL A 8 -18.36 -5.84 1.39
CA VAL A 8 -18.10 -4.97 2.55
C VAL A 8 -19.46 -4.76 3.21
N PRO A 9 -19.61 -4.93 4.51
CA PRO A 9 -20.88 -4.74 5.20
C PRO A 9 -21.34 -3.26 5.14
N PRO A 10 -22.63 -3.00 5.30
CA PRO A 10 -23.13 -1.64 5.50
C PRO A 10 -22.48 -0.99 6.71
N GLY A 11 -22.01 0.25 6.58
CA GLY A 11 -21.25 0.96 7.63
C GLY A 11 -19.74 0.84 7.49
N GLY A 12 -19.27 0.02 6.54
CA GLY A 12 -17.84 -0.14 6.29
C GLY A 12 -17.19 -1.25 7.10
N ALA A 13 -15.89 -1.43 6.94
CA ALA A 13 -15.12 -2.43 7.68
C ALA A 13 -13.61 -2.15 7.64
N LEU A 14 -12.90 -2.67 8.64
CA LEU A 14 -11.46 -2.92 8.57
C LEU A 14 -11.21 -4.13 7.67
N VAL A 15 -10.35 -3.98 6.68
CA VAL A 15 -10.08 -5.01 5.67
C VAL A 15 -8.59 -5.22 5.51
N GLU A 16 -8.15 -6.48 5.54
CA GLU A 16 -6.84 -6.84 5.01
C GLU A 16 -6.96 -7.16 3.53
N VAL A 17 -6.15 -6.49 2.73
CA VAL A 17 -6.02 -6.76 1.29
C VAL A 17 -4.68 -7.39 0.99
N THR A 18 -4.68 -8.45 0.17
CA THR A 18 -3.47 -9.10 -0.33
C THR A 18 -3.45 -9.11 -1.86
N CYS A 19 -2.34 -8.68 -2.43
CA CYS A 19 -2.05 -8.77 -3.86
C CYS A 19 -0.77 -9.54 -4.09
N ARG A 20 -0.78 -10.47 -5.05
CA ARG A 20 0.40 -11.26 -5.43
C ARG A 20 0.73 -11.07 -6.90
N THR A 21 2.01 -10.94 -7.21
CA THR A 21 2.53 -10.87 -8.58
C THR A 21 2.26 -12.16 -9.33
N ILE A 22 2.27 -12.07 -10.66
CA ILE A 22 2.07 -13.24 -11.54
C ILE A 22 3.09 -14.34 -11.19
N GLN A 23 2.60 -15.57 -11.02
CA GLN A 23 3.41 -16.74 -10.70
C GLN A 23 4.33 -16.58 -9.46
N GLY A 24 4.07 -15.61 -8.60
CA GLY A 24 4.93 -15.30 -7.44
C GLY A 24 6.30 -14.74 -7.82
N ARG A 25 6.46 -14.16 -9.00
CA ARG A 25 7.72 -13.54 -9.44
C ARG A 25 8.09 -12.37 -8.55
N LEU A 26 9.39 -12.15 -8.32
CA LEU A 26 9.92 -11.11 -7.43
C LEU A 26 9.88 -9.71 -8.07
N LEU A 27 8.74 -9.34 -8.66
CA LEU A 27 8.58 -8.06 -9.38
C LEU A 27 8.50 -6.84 -8.45
N LEU A 28 8.36 -7.08 -7.16
CA LEU A 28 8.38 -6.04 -6.10
C LEU A 28 9.66 -6.11 -5.27
N ARG A 29 10.73 -6.76 -5.77
CA ARG A 29 12.01 -6.83 -5.06
C ARG A 29 12.50 -5.42 -4.71
N PRO A 30 12.81 -5.13 -3.44
CA PRO A 30 13.19 -3.80 -3.00
C PRO A 30 14.34 -3.18 -3.78
N SER A 31 14.18 -1.92 -4.16
CA SER A 31 15.21 -1.03 -4.65
C SER A 31 14.81 0.41 -4.36
N ALA A 32 15.74 1.34 -4.30
CA ALA A 32 15.45 2.72 -3.97
C ALA A 32 14.35 3.33 -4.86
N GLY A 33 14.44 3.15 -6.18
CA GLY A 33 13.46 3.69 -7.12
C GLY A 33 12.09 3.00 -7.03
N LEU A 34 12.07 1.67 -6.78
CA LEU A 34 10.81 0.94 -6.64
C LEU A 34 10.12 1.28 -5.30
N ASN A 35 10.88 1.37 -4.21
CA ASN A 35 10.34 1.76 -2.91
C ASN A 35 9.73 3.16 -2.95
N ASP A 36 10.41 4.10 -3.61
CA ASP A 36 9.94 5.47 -3.82
C ASP A 36 8.63 5.48 -4.62
N ALA A 37 8.58 4.78 -5.74
CA ALA A 37 7.38 4.66 -6.57
C ALA A 37 6.20 3.98 -5.82
N ILE A 38 6.46 2.91 -5.04
CA ILE A 38 5.43 2.24 -4.23
C ILE A 38 4.82 3.22 -3.23
N ARG A 39 5.67 3.95 -2.49
CA ARG A 39 5.21 4.93 -1.48
C ARG A 39 4.39 6.04 -2.11
N GLY A 40 4.87 6.65 -3.20
CA GLY A 40 4.15 7.71 -3.90
C GLY A 40 2.81 7.25 -4.48
N VAL A 41 2.77 6.07 -5.13
CA VAL A 41 1.52 5.51 -5.67
C VAL A 41 0.52 5.15 -4.56
N LEU A 42 1.00 4.58 -3.44
CA LEU A 42 0.15 4.23 -2.30
C LEU A 42 -0.46 5.48 -1.64
N ALA A 43 0.37 6.49 -1.37
CA ALA A 43 -0.08 7.75 -0.77
C ALA A 43 -1.11 8.45 -1.67
N ARG A 44 -0.83 8.53 -2.97
CA ARG A 44 -1.77 9.09 -3.96
C ARG A 44 -3.09 8.33 -4.01
N ALA A 45 -3.05 6.99 -4.01
CA ALA A 45 -4.23 6.14 -4.02
C ALA A 45 -5.09 6.35 -2.77
N ALA A 46 -4.47 6.37 -1.59
CA ALA A 46 -5.15 6.59 -0.32
C ALA A 46 -5.85 7.96 -0.29
N ARG A 47 -5.14 9.01 -0.69
CA ARG A 47 -5.68 10.38 -0.77
C ARG A 47 -6.84 10.50 -1.76
N GLN A 48 -6.72 9.95 -2.96
CA GLN A 48 -7.76 10.04 -3.99
C GLN A 48 -9.05 9.30 -3.64
N ALA A 49 -8.93 8.15 -3.01
CA ALA A 49 -10.08 7.33 -2.62
C ALA A 49 -10.55 7.63 -1.18
N ALA A 50 -9.88 8.55 -0.47
CA ALA A 50 -10.13 8.85 0.94
C ALA A 50 -10.17 7.58 1.82
N VAL A 51 -9.20 6.68 1.62
CA VAL A 51 -9.10 5.39 2.33
C VAL A 51 -8.06 5.51 3.45
N PRO A 52 -8.45 5.39 4.73
CA PRO A 52 -7.52 5.28 5.84
C PRO A 52 -6.67 4.01 5.72
N ILE A 53 -5.34 4.18 5.74
CA ILE A 53 -4.38 3.08 5.72
C ILE A 53 -3.77 2.94 7.12
N HIS A 54 -3.83 1.72 7.67
CA HIS A 54 -3.30 1.40 8.99
C HIS A 54 -1.92 0.75 8.93
N ALA A 55 -1.73 -0.20 8.01
CA ALA A 55 -0.45 -0.90 7.88
C ALA A 55 -0.21 -1.39 6.44
N PRO A 56 0.69 -0.78 5.68
CA PRO A 56 1.17 -1.30 4.41
C PRO A 56 2.47 -2.10 4.58
N VAL A 57 2.54 -3.27 3.92
CA VAL A 57 3.74 -4.10 3.81
C VAL A 57 3.88 -4.61 2.39
N PHE A 58 5.02 -4.35 1.77
CA PHE A 58 5.35 -4.81 0.42
C PHE A 58 6.55 -5.74 0.47
N LEU A 59 6.31 -7.02 0.22
CA LEU A 59 7.34 -8.03 0.03
C LEU A 59 7.72 -8.16 -1.44
N SER A 60 8.75 -8.97 -1.74
CA SER A 60 9.30 -9.05 -3.10
C SER A 60 8.29 -9.54 -4.17
N ASN A 61 7.25 -10.28 -3.79
CA ASN A 61 6.28 -10.85 -4.73
C ASN A 61 4.80 -10.67 -4.33
N HIS A 62 4.54 -9.99 -3.25
CA HIS A 62 3.17 -9.69 -2.80
C HIS A 62 3.16 -8.49 -1.85
N CYS A 63 1.99 -7.97 -1.59
CA CYS A 63 1.79 -6.95 -0.58
C CYS A 63 0.57 -7.24 0.27
N HIS A 64 0.61 -6.74 1.50
CA HIS A 64 -0.49 -6.70 2.44
C HIS A 64 -0.81 -5.25 2.78
N LEU A 65 -2.09 -4.92 2.84
CA LEU A 65 -2.57 -3.62 3.28
C LEU A 65 -3.68 -3.84 4.31
N LEU A 66 -3.55 -3.23 5.46
CA LEU A 66 -4.64 -3.11 6.42
C LEU A 66 -5.23 -1.71 6.30
N LEU A 67 -6.53 -1.63 5.98
CA LEU A 67 -7.20 -0.38 5.63
C LEU A 67 -8.68 -0.41 6.04
N THR A 68 -9.27 0.75 6.26
CA THR A 68 -10.71 0.88 6.49
C THR A 68 -11.39 1.40 5.23
N VAL A 69 -12.54 0.83 4.90
CA VAL A 69 -13.39 1.28 3.79
C VAL A 69 -14.83 1.42 4.23
N THR A 70 -15.55 2.35 3.61
CA THR A 70 -16.96 2.61 3.88
C THR A 70 -17.88 1.63 3.14
N ASP A 71 -17.42 1.15 1.97
CA ASP A 71 -18.21 0.24 1.12
C ASP A 71 -17.33 -0.49 0.08
N ALA A 72 -17.97 -1.38 -0.64
CA ALA A 72 -17.33 -2.21 -1.66
C ALA A 72 -16.86 -1.43 -2.89
N GLN A 73 -17.49 -0.31 -3.20
CA GLN A 73 -17.12 0.53 -4.33
C GLN A 73 -15.84 1.31 -4.03
N GLN A 74 -15.74 1.92 -2.85
CA GLN A 74 -14.52 2.61 -2.40
C GLN A 74 -13.32 1.66 -2.41
N LEU A 75 -13.49 0.43 -1.89
CA LEU A 75 -12.44 -0.60 -1.96
C LEU A 75 -12.04 -0.91 -3.39
N ALA A 76 -13.01 -1.04 -4.29
CA ALA A 76 -12.73 -1.37 -5.69
C ALA A 76 -12.00 -0.23 -6.42
N GLU A 77 -12.38 1.02 -6.20
CA GLU A 77 -11.76 2.21 -6.78
C GLU A 77 -10.32 2.37 -6.28
N PHE A 78 -10.11 2.31 -4.97
CA PHE A 78 -8.79 2.33 -4.37
C PHE A 78 -7.87 1.26 -4.97
N MET A 79 -8.32 0.00 -4.97
CA MET A 79 -7.53 -1.12 -5.45
C MET A 79 -7.30 -1.08 -6.97
N ASN A 80 -8.25 -0.57 -7.74
CA ASN A 80 -8.07 -0.38 -9.17
C ASN A 80 -6.99 0.67 -9.46
N TYR A 81 -7.05 1.81 -8.77
CA TYR A 81 -6.04 2.86 -8.91
C TYR A 81 -4.66 2.36 -8.48
N LEU A 82 -4.54 1.82 -7.26
CA LEU A 82 -3.30 1.31 -6.69
C LEU A 82 -2.65 0.26 -7.61
N ASN A 83 -3.39 -0.80 -7.91
CA ASN A 83 -2.84 -1.93 -8.67
C ASN A 83 -2.47 -1.57 -10.11
N SER A 84 -3.23 -0.68 -10.76
CA SER A 84 -2.94 -0.25 -12.12
C SER A 84 -1.69 0.61 -12.20
N ASN A 85 -1.51 1.53 -11.24
CA ASN A 85 -0.35 2.42 -11.21
C ASN A 85 0.91 1.68 -10.72
N LEU A 86 0.81 0.82 -9.70
CA LEU A 86 1.92 -0.03 -9.28
C LEU A 86 2.40 -0.95 -10.41
N ALA A 87 1.48 -1.63 -11.11
CA ALA A 87 1.85 -2.49 -12.23
C ALA A 87 2.59 -1.72 -13.33
N ARG A 88 2.18 -0.48 -13.59
CA ARG A 88 2.79 0.39 -14.60
C ARG A 88 4.17 0.86 -14.17
N GLU A 89 4.30 1.44 -12.97
CA GLU A 89 5.56 2.01 -12.51
C GLU A 89 6.58 0.92 -12.15
N ALA A 90 6.18 -0.11 -11.38
CA ALA A 90 7.04 -1.23 -11.08
C ALA A 90 7.46 -1.98 -12.35
N GLY A 91 6.50 -2.26 -13.26
CA GLY A 91 6.80 -2.92 -14.54
C GLY A 91 7.84 -2.18 -15.37
N ARG A 92 7.82 -0.83 -15.39
CA ARG A 92 8.85 -0.02 -16.05
C ARG A 92 10.22 -0.17 -15.40
N LEU A 93 10.27 -0.08 -14.07
CA LEU A 93 11.51 -0.16 -13.30
C LEU A 93 12.19 -1.53 -13.42
N VAL A 94 11.40 -2.61 -13.39
CA VAL A 94 11.92 -3.99 -13.52
C VAL A 94 11.92 -4.49 -14.97
N ARG A 95 11.59 -3.65 -15.96
CA ARG A 95 11.49 -3.96 -17.40
C ARG A 95 10.54 -5.12 -17.71
N TRP A 96 9.44 -5.21 -16.95
CA TRP A 96 8.41 -6.23 -17.11
C TRP A 96 7.23 -5.67 -17.91
N ARG A 97 6.87 -6.31 -19.02
CA ARG A 97 5.82 -5.86 -19.95
C ARG A 97 4.55 -6.71 -19.93
N GLU A 98 4.63 -7.86 -19.29
CA GLU A 98 3.52 -8.81 -19.22
C GLU A 98 2.54 -8.47 -18.09
N LYS A 99 1.52 -9.30 -17.89
CA LYS A 99 0.59 -9.19 -16.76
C LYS A 99 1.39 -9.17 -15.45
N PHE A 100 1.15 -8.13 -14.64
CA PHE A 100 1.90 -7.91 -13.40
C PHE A 100 1.33 -8.71 -12.22
N TRP A 101 0.02 -8.58 -12.00
CA TRP A 101 -0.68 -9.25 -10.90
C TRP A 101 -1.20 -10.62 -11.33
N GLY A 102 -0.99 -11.64 -10.49
CA GLY A 102 -1.41 -13.02 -10.76
C GLY A 102 -2.92 -13.19 -10.74
N ARG A 103 -3.55 -12.68 -9.69
CA ARG A 103 -5.01 -12.77 -9.46
C ARG A 103 -5.57 -11.39 -9.10
N ARG A 104 -6.89 -11.31 -9.04
CA ARG A 104 -7.56 -10.22 -8.34
C ARG A 104 -7.13 -10.25 -6.87
N PHE A 105 -7.01 -9.08 -6.25
CA PHE A 105 -6.72 -8.96 -4.83
C PHE A 105 -7.69 -9.80 -3.96
N GLN A 106 -7.20 -10.35 -2.88
CA GLN A 106 -8.00 -10.92 -1.82
C GLN A 106 -8.35 -9.83 -0.82
N ALA A 107 -9.53 -9.91 -0.23
CA ALA A 107 -9.96 -9.02 0.83
C ALA A 107 -10.55 -9.88 1.94
N VAL A 108 -10.05 -9.74 3.15
CA VAL A 108 -10.50 -10.42 4.36
C VAL A 108 -10.99 -9.36 5.32
N LEU A 109 -12.25 -9.48 5.72
CA LEU A 109 -12.83 -8.61 6.75
C LEU A 109 -12.17 -8.95 8.09
N VAL A 110 -11.83 -7.92 8.85
CA VAL A 110 -11.33 -8.05 10.23
C VAL A 110 -12.46 -7.62 11.14
N SER A 111 -12.76 -8.43 12.16
CA SER A 111 -13.82 -8.11 13.10
C SER A 111 -13.47 -6.91 13.97
N ASP A 112 -14.49 -6.35 14.64
CA ASP A 112 -14.33 -5.12 15.43
C ASP A 112 -13.66 -5.38 16.79
N GLU A 113 -13.46 -6.65 17.18
CA GLU A 113 -12.76 -7.00 18.41
C GLU A 113 -11.29 -6.56 18.36
N GLU A 114 -10.81 -5.98 19.46
CA GLU A 114 -9.43 -5.52 19.59
C GLU A 114 -8.43 -6.64 19.30
N GLU A 115 -8.65 -7.84 19.82
CA GLU A 115 -7.78 -9.01 19.61
C GLU A 115 -7.61 -9.35 18.12
N ALA A 116 -8.70 -9.28 17.34
CA ALA A 116 -8.66 -9.57 15.91
C ALA A 116 -7.89 -8.49 15.14
N GLN A 117 -8.11 -7.21 15.48
CA GLN A 117 -7.43 -6.09 14.83
C GLN A 117 -5.93 -6.08 15.14
N VAL A 118 -5.57 -6.24 16.42
CA VAL A 118 -4.18 -6.29 16.90
C VAL A 118 -3.47 -7.53 16.35
N GLY A 119 -4.13 -8.69 16.38
CA GLY A 119 -3.59 -9.92 15.79
C GLY A 119 -3.29 -9.75 14.30
N ARG A 120 -4.14 -9.01 13.58
CA ARG A 120 -3.92 -8.74 12.16
C ARG A 120 -2.76 -7.77 11.94
N LEU A 121 -2.64 -6.71 12.74
CA LEU A 121 -1.50 -5.81 12.70
C LEU A 121 -0.18 -6.54 12.99
N SER A 122 -0.16 -7.35 14.06
CA SER A 122 1.01 -8.17 14.42
C SER A 122 1.40 -9.13 13.30
N TYR A 123 0.41 -9.76 12.64
CA TYR A 123 0.65 -10.61 11.48
C TYR A 123 1.34 -9.85 10.33
N LEU A 124 0.94 -8.61 10.05
CA LEU A 124 1.55 -7.78 9.01
C LEU A 124 2.95 -7.34 9.42
N LEU A 125 3.15 -6.94 10.67
CA LEU A 125 4.46 -6.56 11.19
C LEU A 125 5.46 -7.71 11.14
N ALA A 126 5.01 -8.94 11.33
CA ALA A 126 5.86 -10.13 11.26
C ALA A 126 6.26 -10.55 9.83
N GLN A 127 5.69 -9.92 8.78
CA GLN A 127 6.05 -10.27 7.40
C GLN A 127 7.54 -9.96 7.14
N GLY A 128 8.20 -10.86 6.43
CA GLY A 128 9.65 -10.80 6.22
C GLY A 128 10.43 -11.54 7.32
N VAL A 129 10.06 -11.37 8.59
CA VAL A 129 10.69 -12.08 9.71
C VAL A 129 10.24 -13.56 9.74
N LYS A 130 8.95 -13.81 9.69
CA LYS A 130 8.42 -15.18 9.70
C LYS A 130 8.81 -16.00 8.48
N GLU A 131 9.14 -15.35 7.35
CA GLU A 131 9.69 -15.99 6.16
C GLU A 131 11.22 -16.18 6.23
N GLY A 132 11.87 -15.76 7.32
CA GLY A 132 13.31 -15.86 7.50
C GLY A 132 14.12 -14.94 6.57
N LEU A 133 13.51 -13.90 6.03
CA LEU A 133 14.17 -12.98 5.10
C LEU A 133 14.98 -11.90 5.83
N VAL A 134 14.55 -11.49 7.01
CA VAL A 134 15.20 -10.50 7.89
C VAL A 134 15.06 -10.92 9.35
N ALA A 135 15.91 -10.38 10.22
CA ALA A 135 15.87 -10.66 11.66
C ALA A 135 14.81 -9.82 12.38
N SER A 136 14.53 -8.62 11.88
CA SER A 136 13.57 -7.68 12.45
C SER A 136 12.72 -7.06 11.33
N PRO A 137 11.46 -6.66 11.60
CA PRO A 137 10.65 -5.92 10.63
C PRO A 137 11.28 -4.59 10.22
N PHE A 138 12.14 -4.02 11.05
CA PHE A 138 12.91 -2.80 10.76
C PHE A 138 14.03 -3.00 9.74
N ASP A 139 14.50 -4.24 9.58
CA ASP A 139 15.58 -4.58 8.64
C ASP A 139 15.05 -4.81 7.21
N TRP A 140 13.72 -4.80 7.00
CA TRP A 140 13.17 -5.03 5.67
C TRP A 140 13.54 -3.85 4.74
N PRO A 141 14.27 -4.10 3.63
CA PRO A 141 14.75 -3.03 2.75
C PRO A 141 13.66 -2.43 1.84
N GLY A 142 12.45 -2.99 1.87
CA GLY A 142 11.29 -2.56 1.09
C GLY A 142 10.37 -1.62 1.86
N VAL A 143 9.17 -1.39 1.31
CA VAL A 143 8.14 -0.58 1.99
C VAL A 143 7.47 -1.41 3.08
N HIS A 144 7.62 -0.97 4.33
CA HIS A 144 7.09 -1.62 5.51
C HIS A 144 6.62 -0.56 6.52
N CYS A 145 5.53 -0.85 7.22
CA CYS A 145 4.92 0.10 8.15
C CYS A 145 5.65 0.24 9.50
N ALA A 146 6.59 -0.64 9.85
CA ALA A 146 7.17 -0.71 11.19
C ALA A 146 7.74 0.63 11.68
N HIS A 147 8.61 1.27 10.90
CA HIS A 147 9.17 2.58 11.26
C HIS A 147 8.07 3.65 11.40
N ALA A 148 7.18 3.76 10.42
CA ALA A 148 6.13 4.77 10.45
C ALA A 148 5.21 4.63 11.68
N LEU A 149 4.84 3.39 12.03
CA LEU A 149 3.98 3.11 13.19
C LEU A 149 4.67 3.38 14.53
N THR A 150 5.95 3.06 14.66
CA THR A 150 6.69 3.19 15.92
C THR A 150 7.27 4.58 16.15
N GLU A 151 7.58 5.32 15.08
CA GLU A 151 8.16 6.66 15.13
C GLU A 151 7.11 7.76 14.92
N GLY A 152 5.97 7.42 14.31
CA GLY A 152 4.92 8.38 13.95
C GLY A 152 5.30 9.24 12.75
N THR A 153 6.14 8.71 11.86
CA THR A 153 6.58 9.41 10.64
C THR A 153 5.67 9.09 9.45
N ALA A 154 5.48 10.05 8.57
CA ALA A 154 4.76 9.81 7.32
C ALA A 154 5.58 8.92 6.37
N ILE A 155 4.88 8.09 5.61
CA ILE A 155 5.44 7.35 4.48
C ILE A 155 5.44 8.28 3.28
N SER A 156 6.62 8.72 2.82
CA SER A 156 6.71 9.64 1.70
C SER A 156 7.39 9.02 0.48
N GLY A 157 6.93 9.43 -0.71
CA GLY A 157 7.49 8.95 -1.97
C GLY A 157 7.00 9.79 -3.16
N ARG A 158 7.59 9.57 -4.32
CA ARG A 158 7.25 10.33 -5.53
C ARG A 158 6.26 9.59 -6.41
N TRP A 159 5.21 10.28 -6.78
CA TRP A 159 4.28 9.85 -7.82
C TRP A 159 4.61 10.54 -9.13
N HIS A 160 4.60 9.81 -10.24
CA HIS A 160 4.91 10.34 -11.57
C HIS A 160 3.62 10.50 -12.39
N ASP A 161 3.30 11.72 -12.79
CA ASP A 161 2.18 12.00 -13.70
C ASP A 161 2.51 11.65 -15.16
N ARG A 162 2.30 10.38 -15.49
CA ARG A 162 2.51 9.88 -16.86
C ARG A 162 1.54 10.46 -17.87
N THR A 163 0.40 10.93 -17.42
CA THR A 163 -0.59 11.57 -18.29
C THR A 163 -0.10 12.96 -18.71
N LEU A 164 0.39 13.73 -17.75
CA LEU A 164 0.97 15.04 -18.01
C LEU A 164 2.22 14.92 -18.90
N GLU A 165 3.14 14.02 -18.57
CA GLU A 165 4.33 13.71 -19.39
C GLU A 165 3.94 13.37 -20.84
N SER A 166 2.96 12.46 -21.01
CA SER A 166 2.51 12.06 -22.35
C SER A 166 1.88 13.20 -23.13
N ARG A 167 1.16 14.11 -22.45
CA ARG A 167 0.58 15.31 -23.07
C ARG A 167 1.68 16.30 -23.49
N ALA A 168 2.68 16.53 -22.65
CA ALA A 168 3.82 17.39 -22.95
C ALA A 168 4.60 16.85 -24.15
N ARG A 169 4.87 15.55 -24.17
CA ARG A 169 5.55 14.87 -25.28
C ARG A 169 4.81 15.05 -26.60
N ARG A 170 3.49 14.89 -26.61
CA ARG A 170 2.68 15.10 -27.84
C ARG A 170 2.67 16.53 -28.33
N LYS A 171 2.90 17.50 -27.43
CA LYS A 171 3.01 18.93 -27.77
C LYS A 171 4.43 19.36 -28.16
N GLY A 172 5.40 18.43 -28.16
CA GLY A 172 6.81 18.76 -28.44
C GLY A 172 7.48 19.63 -27.38
N LEU A 173 6.94 19.64 -26.14
CA LEU A 173 7.52 20.41 -25.04
C LEU A 173 8.76 19.71 -24.46
N PRO A 174 9.69 20.45 -23.83
CA PRO A 174 10.79 19.86 -23.08
C PRO A 174 10.28 18.87 -22.02
N LEU A 175 11.03 17.79 -21.80
CA LEU A 175 10.63 16.71 -20.88
C LEU A 175 11.70 16.56 -19.79
N GLU A 176 11.61 17.40 -18.77
CA GLU A 176 12.40 17.21 -17.56
C GLU A 176 11.63 16.29 -16.62
N PRO A 177 12.19 15.14 -16.21
CA PRO A 177 11.45 14.14 -15.39
C PRO A 177 10.86 14.72 -14.10
N GLN A 178 11.54 15.69 -13.48
CA GLN A 178 11.09 16.36 -12.26
C GLN A 178 9.78 17.13 -12.44
N ASP A 179 9.49 17.64 -13.65
CA ASP A 179 8.29 18.45 -13.93
C ASP A 179 7.00 17.61 -13.87
N PHE A 180 7.15 16.29 -13.88
CA PHE A 180 6.06 15.32 -13.85
C PHE A 180 6.02 14.51 -12.55
N MET A 181 6.86 14.85 -11.57
CA MET A 181 6.93 14.17 -10.29
C MET A 181 6.31 15.03 -9.20
N GLU A 182 5.39 14.42 -8.43
CA GLU A 182 4.80 15.03 -7.25
C GLU A 182 5.24 14.24 -6.01
N GLN A 183 5.63 14.96 -4.95
CA GLN A 183 5.85 14.37 -3.64
C GLN A 183 4.49 14.04 -3.03
N GLU A 184 4.31 12.82 -2.60
CA GLU A 184 3.12 12.35 -1.91
C GLU A 184 3.50 11.81 -0.54
N GLU A 185 2.63 12.06 0.45
CA GLU A 185 2.82 11.65 1.82
C GLU A 185 1.59 10.90 2.33
N LEU A 186 1.82 9.87 3.12
CA LEU A 186 0.80 9.06 3.75
C LEU A 186 1.08 8.97 5.25
N GLU A 187 0.23 9.58 6.03
CA GLU A 187 0.15 9.32 7.47
C GLU A 187 -0.67 8.06 7.72
N LEU A 188 -0.12 7.16 8.54
CA LEU A 188 -0.85 5.95 8.91
C LEU A 188 -1.89 6.28 9.97
N THR A 189 -3.11 5.82 9.73
CA THR A 189 -4.22 5.99 10.67
C THR A 189 -4.14 4.91 11.77
N PRO A 190 -4.38 5.24 13.05
CA PRO A 190 -4.51 4.24 14.09
C PRO A 190 -5.59 3.19 13.78
N LEU A 191 -5.42 1.96 14.29
CA LEU A 191 -6.47 0.94 14.21
C LEU A 191 -7.79 1.47 14.78
N PRO A 192 -8.96 1.09 14.25
CA PRO A 192 -10.26 1.51 14.78
C PRO A 192 -10.41 1.27 16.28
N CYS A 193 -9.96 0.11 16.79
CA CYS A 193 -9.99 -0.21 18.23
C CYS A 193 -9.10 0.69 19.09
N TRP A 194 -8.13 1.39 18.50
CA TRP A 194 -7.21 2.31 19.18
C TRP A 194 -7.37 3.76 18.74
N SER A 195 -8.48 4.09 18.08
CA SER A 195 -8.74 5.45 17.57
C SER A 195 -8.83 6.53 18.66
N SER A 196 -9.11 6.14 19.91
CA SER A 196 -9.18 7.05 21.07
C SER A 196 -7.84 7.29 21.77
N LEU A 197 -6.79 6.54 21.39
CA LEU A 197 -5.47 6.69 21.99
C LEU A 197 -4.79 7.96 21.48
N SER A 198 -4.03 8.62 22.34
CA SER A 198 -3.11 9.65 21.91
C SER A 198 -2.00 9.06 21.01
N PRO A 199 -1.35 9.87 20.17
CA PRO A 199 -0.26 9.38 19.31
C PRO A 199 0.87 8.70 20.08
N GLU A 200 1.14 9.11 21.30
CA GLU A 200 2.19 8.51 22.15
C GLU A 200 1.77 7.15 22.69
N GLU A 201 0.54 7.06 23.21
CA GLU A 201 -0.04 5.79 23.67
C GLU A 201 -0.13 4.77 22.54
N TYR A 202 -0.57 5.21 21.36
CA TYR A 202 -0.62 4.36 20.17
C TYR A 202 0.75 3.78 19.83
N ARG A 203 1.78 4.63 19.73
CA ARG A 203 3.16 4.17 19.45
C ARG A 203 3.70 3.22 20.52
N THR A 204 3.34 3.47 21.79
CA THR A 204 3.71 2.58 22.90
C THR A 204 3.07 1.20 22.74
N ARG A 205 1.79 1.15 22.41
CA ARG A 205 1.08 -0.11 22.12
C ARG A 205 1.65 -0.89 20.95
N VAL A 206 2.02 -0.21 19.88
CA VAL A 206 2.60 -0.87 18.70
C VAL A 206 3.96 -1.49 19.01
N ARG A 207 4.72 -0.95 19.97
CA ARG A 207 6.06 -1.47 20.37
C ARG A 207 5.99 -2.68 21.31
N GLN A 208 4.85 -2.97 21.92
CA GLN A 208 4.59 -4.13 22.79
C GLN A 208 4.29 -5.39 21.98
#